data_868c357fbbc3a555bc5b66e1a334c1d4
#
_entry.id   868c357fbbc3a555bc5b66e1a334c1d4
#
_cell.length_a   1.000
_cell.length_b   1.000
_cell.length_c   1.000
_cell.angle_alpha   90.00
_cell.angle_beta   90.00
_cell.angle_gamma   90.00
#
_symmetry.space_group_name_H-M   'P 1'
#
loop_
_entity.id
_entity.type
_entity.pdbx_description
1 polymer ?
#
loop_
_entity_poly.entity_id
_entity_poly.type
_entity_poly.pdbx_seq_one_letter_code
_entity_poly.pdbx_strand_id
1 'polypeptide(L)'
;MNKMIFENLVLTNRQGSDKMFHRDMKEETIKIKKLDVPQEFRKEGMLRKLVKFKSGVRDVAMYEVIRENWQFGTGHRGYEVMHIRYSTKETVYYETVTPAGSPILPSNEQFGQYGWAFNSFDRAEKKFNELLTEPIKKSFFKKKYEFV
;
A
#
# COMPACT_ATOMS: atom_id res chain seq x y z
N MET A 1 -15.40 20.59 -10.81
CA MET A 1 -15.24 21.02 -11.75
C MET A 1 -15.22 21.07 -11.93
N ASN A 2 -15.34 21.49 -11.93
CA ASN A 2 -15.20 21.98 -12.81
C ASN A 2 -15.10 22.06 -13.02
N LYS A 3 -14.43 21.92 -13.17
CA LYS A 3 -14.32 22.50 -13.98
C LYS A 3 -14.04 22.76 -14.23
N MET A 4 -14.07 22.92 -14.23
CA MET A 4 -13.82 23.44 -15.02
C MET A 4 -13.50 23.53 -15.19
N ILE A 5 -13.33 23.48 -15.13
CA ILE A 5 -13.03 23.97 -15.92
C ILE A 5 -12.98 24.07 -16.20
N PHE A 6 -13.36 24.58 -16.18
CA PHE A 6 -13.32 25.17 -17.11
C PHE A 6 -13.39 25.42 -17.12
N GLU A 7 -13.09 25.47 -17.18
CA GLU A 7 -13.05 26.25 -17.82
C GLU A 7 -12.87 26.53 -17.71
N ASN A 8 -12.99 27.04 -17.64
CA ASN A 8 -12.75 27.74 -18.15
C ASN A 8 -12.44 27.94 -18.18
N LEU A 9 -12.28 28.10 -18.30
CA LEU A 9 -11.84 28.75 -19.01
C LEU A 9 -11.56 29.16 -19.17
N VAL A 10 -11.48 29.36 -19.34
CA VAL A 10 -11.06 30.04 -20.11
C VAL A 10 -10.70 30.52 -20.10
N LEU A 11 -10.69 30.85 -20.34
CA LEU A 11 -10.28 31.56 -20.94
C LEU A 11 -9.84 32.08 -20.84
N THR A 12 -9.57 32.28 -20.99
CA THR A 12 -9.05 32.98 -21.48
C THR A 12 -8.55 33.29 -21.33
N ASN A 13 -8.31 33.76 -21.56
CA ASN A 13 -7.73 34.32 -22.05
C ASN A 13 -7.25 34.49 -22.07
N ARG A 14 -6.80 34.86 -22.31
CA ARG A 14 -6.14 35.34 -22.80
C ARG A 14 -5.42 35.50 -22.69
N GLN A 15 -5.18 35.59 -22.69
CA GLN A 15 -4.34 35.86 -22.96
C GLN A 15 -3.59 35.68 -22.88
N GLY A 16 -3.47 35.97 -22.92
CA GLY A 16 -2.69 35.78 -23.20
C GLY A 16 -2.26 35.22 -22.71
N SER A 17 -2.48 35.38 -22.86
CA SER A 17 -2.08 34.72 -22.73
C SER A 17 -1.97 33.95 -22.23
N ASP A 18 -2.08 34.18 -22.49
CA ASP A 18 -1.86 33.38 -22.27
C ASP A 18 -1.41 32.81 -21.68
N LYS A 19 -1.19 33.05 -21.68
CA LYS A 19 -0.74 32.53 -21.25
C LYS A 19 -0.63 32.12 -20.18
N MET A 20 -0.97 32.08 -19.97
CA MET A 20 -1.02 31.58 -19.23
C MET A 20 -1.38 30.92 -18.44
N PHE A 21 -1.90 30.65 -18.43
CA PHE A 21 -2.32 29.78 -17.90
C PHE A 21 -1.88 28.81 -17.61
N HIS A 22 -1.64 28.36 -17.89
CA HIS A 22 -1.21 27.26 -17.68
C HIS A 22 -0.09 26.78 -17.01
N ARG A 23 0.45 26.82 -17.08
CA ARG A 23 1.63 26.67 -16.37
C ARG A 23 1.54 26.82 -14.87
N ASP A 24 0.61 27.54 -14.45
CA ASP A 24 0.25 27.64 -13.05
C ASP A 24 -0.67 26.56 -12.60
N MET A 25 -0.93 25.61 -13.47
CA MET A 25 -1.74 24.47 -13.11
C MET A 25 -0.91 23.52 -12.28
N LYS A 26 -1.07 23.62 -10.99
CA LYS A 26 -0.51 22.61 -10.08
C LYS A 26 -1.37 21.37 -10.17
N GLU A 27 -0.70 20.23 -10.32
CA GLU A 27 -1.42 18.98 -10.20
C GLU A 27 -1.98 18.86 -8.79
N GLU A 28 -3.25 18.60 -8.68
CA GLU A 28 -3.84 18.33 -7.39
C GLU A 28 -3.43 16.96 -6.93
N THR A 29 -2.95 16.89 -5.70
CA THR A 29 -2.65 15.62 -5.06
C THR A 29 -3.87 15.19 -4.27
N ILE A 30 -4.39 14.04 -4.60
CA ILE A 30 -5.54 13.47 -3.89
C ILE A 30 -5.03 12.76 -2.65
N LYS A 31 -5.52 13.19 -1.49
CA LYS A 31 -5.14 12.59 -0.21
C LYS A 31 -6.09 11.46 0.12
N ILE A 32 -5.53 10.31 0.44
CA ILE A 32 -6.29 9.11 0.77
C ILE A 32 -5.86 8.64 2.14
N LYS A 33 -6.84 8.43 3.03
CA LYS A 33 -6.55 7.94 4.37
C LYS A 33 -6.22 6.45 4.30
N LYS A 34 -5.05 6.07 4.84
CA LYS A 34 -4.66 4.67 4.95
C LYS A 34 -5.52 3.97 5.98
N LEU A 35 -6.01 2.79 5.62
CA LEU A 35 -6.73 1.93 6.54
C LEU A 35 -5.75 0.93 7.16
N ASP A 36 -6.14 0.40 8.32
CA ASP A 36 -5.26 -0.49 9.06
C ASP A 36 -5.12 -1.84 8.38
N VAL A 37 -3.92 -2.42 8.50
CA VAL A 37 -3.71 -3.79 8.07
C VAL A 37 -4.50 -4.73 9.00
N PRO A 38 -4.93 -5.89 8.49
CA PRO A 38 -5.68 -6.82 9.34
C PRO A 38 -4.79 -7.36 10.47
N GLN A 39 -5.40 -7.52 11.64
CA GLN A 39 -4.72 -8.13 12.78
C GLN A 39 -4.53 -9.62 12.57
N GLU A 40 -5.48 -10.25 11.89
CA GLU A 40 -5.43 -11.66 11.55
C GLU A 40 -6.10 -11.87 10.20
N PHE A 41 -5.60 -12.83 9.45
CA PHE A 41 -6.32 -13.28 8.25
C PHE A 41 -5.88 -14.70 7.92
N ARG A 42 -6.74 -15.41 7.17
CA ARG A 42 -6.47 -16.78 6.75
C ARG A 42 -6.25 -16.82 5.25
N LYS A 43 -5.24 -17.57 4.87
CA LYS A 43 -4.90 -17.76 3.48
C LYS A 43 -4.25 -19.14 3.34
N GLU A 44 -4.74 -19.93 2.40
CA GLU A 44 -4.19 -21.24 2.09
C GLU A 44 -4.15 -22.15 3.31
N GLY A 45 -5.22 -22.11 4.12
CA GLY A 45 -5.35 -22.99 5.28
C GLY A 45 -4.48 -22.61 6.46
N MET A 46 -3.86 -21.44 6.43
CA MET A 46 -3.02 -20.98 7.52
C MET A 46 -3.48 -19.65 8.04
N LEU A 47 -3.39 -19.51 9.36
CA LEU A 47 -3.69 -18.27 10.05
C LEU A 47 -2.44 -17.40 10.06
N ARG A 48 -2.62 -16.13 9.74
CA ARG A 48 -1.57 -15.13 9.86
C ARG A 48 -1.97 -14.13 10.92
N LYS A 49 -1.11 -13.99 11.93
CA LYS A 49 -1.36 -13.07 13.04
C LYS A 49 -0.32 -11.97 13.00
N LEU A 50 -0.78 -10.73 13.08
CA LEU A 50 0.13 -9.58 13.04
C LEU A 50 1.04 -9.57 14.25
N VAL A 51 2.34 -9.56 14.01
CA VAL A 51 3.36 -9.42 15.04
C VAL A 51 3.66 -7.95 15.26
N LYS A 52 3.90 -7.22 14.17
CA LYS A 52 4.12 -5.78 14.26
C LYS A 52 3.94 -5.12 12.91
N PHE A 53 3.63 -3.84 12.96
CA PHE A 53 3.48 -2.97 11.80
C PHE A 53 4.18 -1.66 12.09
N LYS A 54 4.90 -1.12 11.11
CA LYS A 54 5.59 0.14 11.29
C LYS A 54 5.67 0.89 9.97
N SER A 55 5.59 2.22 10.07
CA SER A 55 5.79 3.12 8.92
C SER A 55 7.20 3.66 8.96
N GLY A 56 7.88 3.61 7.82
CA GLY A 56 9.20 4.15 7.63
C GLY A 56 9.30 4.68 6.22
N VAL A 57 10.39 4.37 5.52
CA VAL A 57 10.50 4.67 4.08
C VAL A 57 9.32 4.05 3.36
N ARG A 58 8.89 2.89 3.83
CA ARG A 58 7.65 2.23 3.39
C ARG A 58 6.95 1.63 4.60
N ASP A 59 5.69 1.29 4.44
CA ASP A 59 4.95 0.63 5.50
C ASP A 59 5.23 -0.86 5.44
N VAL A 60 5.57 -1.46 6.58
CA VAL A 60 5.98 -2.84 6.65
C VAL A 60 5.22 -3.56 7.75
N ALA A 61 4.72 -4.75 7.45
CA ALA A 61 4.04 -5.61 8.41
C ALA A 61 4.78 -6.94 8.52
N MET A 62 4.79 -7.50 9.72
CA MET A 62 5.29 -8.84 9.95
C MET A 62 4.17 -9.68 10.54
N TYR A 63 3.92 -10.84 9.93
CA TYR A 63 2.91 -11.79 10.37
C TYR A 63 3.56 -13.10 10.78
N GLU A 64 3.05 -13.67 11.87
CA GLU A 64 3.38 -15.04 12.23
C GLU A 64 2.44 -15.97 11.49
N VAL A 65 2.96 -17.05 10.90
CA VAL A 65 2.19 -18.00 10.12
C VAL A 65 1.99 -19.26 10.93
N ILE A 66 0.75 -19.65 11.13
CA ILE A 66 0.36 -20.77 12.00
C ILE A 66 -0.59 -21.69 11.23
N ARG A 67 -0.32 -22.99 11.25
CA ARG A 67 -1.25 -23.98 10.74
C ARG A 67 -2.24 -24.34 11.85
N GLU A 68 -3.47 -23.93 11.67
CA GLU A 68 -4.53 -24.21 12.65
C GLU A 68 -4.85 -25.71 12.64
N ASN A 69 -5.37 -26.20 13.78
CA ASN A 69 -5.77 -27.58 13.95
C ASN A 69 -4.62 -28.57 13.77
N TRP A 70 -3.39 -28.12 13.98
CA TRP A 70 -2.23 -28.99 13.91
C TRP A 70 -2.23 -29.91 15.14
N GLN A 71 -2.05 -31.21 14.91
CA GLN A 71 -2.15 -32.19 15.99
C GLN A 71 -0.88 -32.27 16.84
N PHE A 72 0.23 -31.83 16.31
CA PHE A 72 1.51 -31.96 16.97
C PHE A 72 2.18 -30.60 17.07
N GLY A 73 2.57 -30.22 18.31
CA GLY A 73 3.25 -28.96 18.53
C GLY A 73 2.36 -27.75 18.38
N THR A 74 2.95 -26.59 18.12
CA THR A 74 2.25 -25.30 18.08
C THR A 74 1.62 -25.00 16.73
N GLY A 75 1.97 -25.74 15.69
CA GLY A 75 1.55 -25.41 14.33
C GLY A 75 2.32 -24.25 13.73
N HIS A 76 3.31 -23.72 14.42
CA HIS A 76 4.10 -22.58 13.93
C HIS A 76 4.85 -22.95 12.64
N ARG A 77 4.75 -22.08 11.62
CA ARG A 77 5.36 -22.29 10.31
C ARG A 77 6.45 -21.29 10.00
N GLY A 78 6.43 -20.13 10.62
CA GLY A 78 7.42 -19.10 10.36
C GLY A 78 6.81 -17.71 10.39
N TYR A 79 7.44 -16.81 9.65
CA TYR A 79 7.05 -15.40 9.61
C TYR A 79 7.05 -14.91 8.18
N GLU A 80 6.14 -14.00 7.89
CA GLU A 80 6.12 -13.31 6.60
C GLU A 80 6.27 -11.82 6.84
N VAL A 81 7.19 -11.20 6.11
CA VAL A 81 7.41 -9.75 6.16
C VAL A 81 6.88 -9.17 4.85
N MET A 82 6.05 -8.15 4.94
CA MET A 82 5.35 -7.63 3.78
C MET A 82 5.50 -6.12 3.66
N HIS A 83 5.82 -5.67 2.45
CA HIS A 83 5.70 -4.27 2.09
C HIS A 83 4.22 -4.00 1.78
N ILE A 84 3.59 -3.13 2.54
CA ILE A 84 2.17 -2.85 2.42
C ILE A 84 1.96 -1.68 1.47
N ARG A 85 1.19 -1.91 0.42
CA ARG A 85 0.74 -0.87 -0.49
C ARG A 85 -0.73 -0.58 -0.18
N TYR A 86 -1.26 0.48 -0.75
CA TYR A 86 -2.64 0.89 -0.49
C TYR A 86 -3.35 1.16 -1.79
N SER A 87 -4.65 0.83 -1.83
CA SER A 87 -5.44 1.06 -3.03
C SER A 87 -5.69 2.54 -3.23
N THR A 88 -5.72 2.98 -4.50
CA THR A 88 -5.94 4.37 -4.84
C THR A 88 -7.39 4.67 -5.16
N LYS A 89 -8.22 3.63 -5.26
CA LYS A 89 -9.63 3.80 -5.62
C LYS A 89 -10.46 2.72 -4.94
N GLU A 90 -11.74 3.06 -4.78
CA GLU A 90 -12.73 2.09 -4.33
C GLU A 90 -12.96 1.04 -5.41
N THR A 91 -13.07 -0.21 -5.02
CA THR A 91 -13.40 -1.30 -5.92
C THR A 91 -14.58 -2.08 -5.39
N VAL A 92 -15.41 -2.59 -6.29
CA VAL A 92 -16.57 -3.41 -5.94
C VAL A 92 -16.44 -4.74 -6.65
N TYR A 93 -16.48 -5.81 -5.88
CA TYR A 93 -16.45 -7.16 -6.40
C TYR A 93 -17.64 -7.91 -5.84
N TYR A 94 -18.59 -8.26 -6.72
CA TYR A 94 -19.91 -8.72 -6.31
C TYR A 94 -20.54 -7.69 -5.39
N GLU A 95 -20.86 -8.05 -4.15
CA GLU A 95 -21.47 -7.11 -3.20
C GLU A 95 -20.44 -6.57 -2.21
N THR A 96 -19.17 -6.95 -2.37
CA THR A 96 -18.11 -6.51 -1.46
C THR A 96 -17.47 -5.23 -1.96
N VAL A 97 -17.49 -4.20 -1.12
CA VAL A 97 -16.88 -2.90 -1.43
C VAL A 97 -15.55 -2.80 -0.70
N THR A 98 -14.49 -2.52 -1.46
CA THR A 98 -13.16 -2.26 -0.89
C THR A 98 -12.86 -0.79 -1.07
N PRO A 99 -12.81 -0.02 0.02
CA PRO A 99 -12.60 1.43 -0.09
C PRO A 99 -11.18 1.78 -0.48
N ALA A 100 -11.01 2.99 -1.02
CA ALA A 100 -9.69 3.55 -1.27
C ALA A 100 -8.92 3.62 0.04
N GLY A 101 -7.61 3.40 0.00
CA GLY A 101 -6.77 3.36 1.19
C GLY A 101 -6.68 1.99 1.83
N SER A 102 -7.38 0.99 1.29
CA SER A 102 -7.29 -0.37 1.82
C SER A 102 -5.89 -0.93 1.60
N PRO A 103 -5.32 -1.63 2.60
CA PRO A 103 -4.01 -2.22 2.44
C PRO A 103 -4.03 -3.35 1.42
N ILE A 104 -3.01 -3.39 0.59
CA ILE A 104 -2.82 -4.44 -0.42
C ILE A 104 -1.68 -5.32 0.05
N LEU A 105 -2.02 -6.54 0.46
CA LEU A 105 -1.01 -7.50 0.86
C LEU A 105 -0.50 -8.23 -0.38
N PRO A 106 0.77 -8.64 -0.39
CA PRO A 106 1.33 -9.30 -1.58
C PRO A 106 0.66 -10.64 -1.85
N SER A 107 0.43 -10.92 -3.13
CA SER A 107 -0.01 -12.23 -3.59
C SER A 107 1.19 -13.18 -3.61
N ASN A 108 0.93 -14.47 -3.80
CA ASN A 108 2.01 -15.46 -3.86
C ASN A 108 3.04 -15.11 -4.94
N GLU A 109 2.57 -14.57 -6.06
CA GLU A 109 3.44 -14.20 -7.16
C GLU A 109 4.33 -13.00 -6.86
N GLN A 110 3.97 -12.22 -5.85
CA GLN A 110 4.71 -11.02 -5.46
C GLN A 110 5.72 -11.28 -4.35
N PHE A 111 5.81 -12.50 -3.85
CA PHE A 111 6.84 -12.84 -2.87
C PHE A 111 8.21 -12.81 -3.53
N GLY A 112 9.17 -12.19 -2.82
CA GLY A 112 10.47 -11.85 -3.37
C GLY A 112 10.56 -10.40 -3.81
N GLN A 113 9.40 -9.72 -3.99
CA GLN A 113 9.36 -8.32 -4.35
C GLN A 113 8.64 -7.48 -3.30
N TYR A 114 7.49 -7.96 -2.83
CA TYR A 114 6.67 -7.26 -1.83
C TYR A 114 6.41 -8.09 -0.59
N GLY A 115 6.88 -9.32 -0.56
CA GLY A 115 6.74 -10.20 0.58
C GLY A 115 7.91 -11.15 0.66
N TRP A 116 8.24 -11.58 1.87
CA TRP A 116 9.34 -12.51 2.13
C TRP A 116 8.97 -13.42 3.29
N ALA A 117 9.30 -14.71 3.17
CA ALA A 117 9.00 -15.69 4.19
C ALA A 117 10.27 -16.17 4.87
N PHE A 118 10.20 -16.35 6.19
CA PHE A 118 11.37 -16.74 7.00
C PHE A 118 10.96 -17.78 8.03
N ASN A 119 11.91 -18.67 8.37
CA ASN A 119 11.71 -19.68 9.41
C ASN A 119 11.97 -19.12 10.82
N SER A 120 12.77 -18.07 10.93
CA SER A 120 13.15 -17.54 12.23
C SER A 120 12.73 -16.09 12.38
N PHE A 121 12.40 -15.72 13.62
CA PHE A 121 12.04 -14.35 13.95
C PHE A 121 13.19 -13.38 13.66
N ASP A 122 14.42 -13.77 14.01
CA ASP A 122 15.58 -12.89 13.84
C ASP A 122 15.79 -12.50 12.39
N ARG A 123 15.65 -13.46 11.48
CA ARG A 123 15.80 -13.18 10.04
C ARG A 123 14.67 -12.34 9.52
N ALA A 124 13.46 -12.60 9.99
CA ALA A 124 12.29 -11.79 9.61
C ALA A 124 12.46 -10.36 10.11
N GLU A 125 12.91 -10.19 11.35
CA GLU A 125 13.11 -8.87 11.94
C GLU A 125 14.18 -8.08 11.18
N LYS A 126 15.24 -8.75 10.77
CA LYS A 126 16.28 -8.10 9.97
C LYS A 126 15.71 -7.55 8.67
N LYS A 127 14.91 -8.35 7.97
CA LYS A 127 14.28 -7.92 6.74
C LYS A 127 13.28 -6.79 7.00
N PHE A 128 12.53 -6.88 8.08
CA PHE A 128 11.58 -5.85 8.48
C PHE A 128 12.29 -4.50 8.63
N ASN A 129 13.40 -4.49 9.35
CA ASN A 129 14.16 -3.26 9.58
C ASN A 129 14.82 -2.74 8.30
N GLU A 130 15.30 -3.64 7.45
CA GLU A 130 15.88 -3.24 6.15
C GLU A 130 14.85 -2.50 5.30
N LEU A 131 13.63 -3.03 5.23
CA LEU A 131 12.58 -2.41 4.42
C LEU A 131 12.17 -1.05 4.95
N LEU A 132 12.25 -0.83 6.24
CA LEU A 132 11.89 0.45 6.84
C LEU A 132 12.84 1.57 6.45
N THR A 133 14.08 1.25 6.15
CA THR A 133 15.13 2.25 5.93
C THR A 133 15.73 2.22 4.52
N GLU A 134 15.49 1.15 3.78
CA GLU A 134 16.05 1.00 2.44
C GLU A 134 15.43 2.02 1.48
N PRO A 135 16.26 2.77 0.73
CA PRO A 135 15.73 3.78 -0.19
C PRO A 135 14.84 3.17 -1.27
N ILE A 136 13.80 3.91 -1.64
CA ILE A 136 12.92 3.55 -2.74
C ILE A 136 13.43 4.21 -4.00
N LYS A 137 13.43 3.47 -5.12
CA LYS A 137 13.79 4.03 -6.41
C LYS A 137 12.77 5.10 -6.79
N LYS A 138 13.26 6.24 -7.26
CA LYS A 138 12.38 7.33 -7.68
C LYS A 138 11.64 6.92 -8.95
N SER A 139 10.34 7.22 -8.97
CA SER A 139 9.53 7.07 -10.16
C SER A 139 9.70 8.31 -11.05
N PHE A 140 9.68 8.10 -12.37
CA PHE A 140 9.65 9.20 -13.32
C PHE A 140 8.30 9.91 -13.34
N PHE A 141 7.28 9.28 -12.81
CA PHE A 141 5.93 9.81 -12.86
C PHE A 141 5.58 10.51 -11.56
N LYS A 142 4.94 11.65 -11.67
CA LYS A 142 4.43 12.37 -10.52
C LYS A 142 3.32 11.57 -9.86
N LYS A 143 3.36 11.50 -8.54
CA LYS A 143 2.29 10.81 -7.81
C LYS A 143 1.05 11.68 -7.77
N LYS A 144 -0.08 11.12 -8.16
CA LYS A 144 -1.38 11.78 -8.04
C LYS A 144 -1.99 11.60 -6.66
N TYR A 145 -1.51 10.64 -5.89
CA TYR A 145 -2.11 10.24 -4.63
C TYR A 145 -1.11 10.33 -3.51
N GLU A 146 -1.59 10.81 -2.39
CA GLU A 146 -0.80 10.85 -1.16
C GLU A 146 -1.58 10.12 -0.08
N PHE A 147 -0.98 9.11 0.53
CA PHE A 147 -1.60 8.36 1.60
C PHE A 147 -1.25 9.01 2.93
N VAL A 148 -2.26 9.26 3.74
CA VAL A 148 -2.13 9.95 5.02
C VAL A 148 -2.61 9.10 6.18
#